data_76bc00bee3360d50de4bc5b4c923660c
#
_entry.id   76bc00bee3360d50de4bc5b4c923660c
#
_cell.length_a   1.000
_cell.length_b   1.000
_cell.length_c   1.000
_cell.angle_alpha   90.00
_cell.angle_beta   90.00
_cell.angle_gamma   90.00
#
_symmetry.space_group_name_H-M   'P 1'
#
loop_
_entity.id
_entity.type
_entity.pdbx_description
1 polymer ?
#
loop_
_entity_poly.entity_id
_entity_poly.type
_entity_poly.pdbx_seq_one_letter_code
_entity_poly.pdbx_strand_id
1 'polypeptide(L)' 'MKINALKMQILMGEQNLTIKELACRSNVSRQTIFCIKSGKSCSPQVACKLSKALNIKLEELLS' A
#
# COMPACT_ATOMS: atom_id res chain seq x y z
N MET A 1 7.32 3.34 9.75
CA MET A 1 5.99 2.70 9.84
C MET A 1 5.99 1.50 8.91
N LYS A 2 5.45 0.39 9.35
CA LYS A 2 5.50 -0.85 8.58
C LYS A 2 4.09 -1.30 8.20
N ILE A 3 3.84 -1.41 6.91
CA ILE A 3 2.56 -1.88 6.38
C ILE A 3 2.56 -3.40 6.39
N ASN A 4 1.39 -3.98 6.69
CA ASN A 4 1.19 -5.42 6.52
C ASN A 4 1.17 -5.72 5.03
N ALA A 5 2.29 -6.21 4.50
CA ALA A 5 2.45 -6.42 3.06
C ALA A 5 1.47 -7.46 2.52
N LEU A 6 1.20 -8.50 3.28
CA LEU A 6 0.24 -9.53 2.86
C LEU A 6 -1.15 -8.94 2.73
N LYS A 7 -1.57 -8.14 3.70
CA LYS A 7 -2.88 -7.50 3.69
C LYS A 7 -3.02 -6.54 2.51
N MET A 8 -1.95 -5.79 2.23
CA MET A 8 -1.92 -4.89 1.07
C MET A 8 -2.14 -5.68 -0.22
N GLN A 9 -1.46 -6.81 -0.37
CA GLN A 9 -1.59 -7.64 -1.57
C GLN A 9 -2.99 -8.24 -1.69
N ILE A 10 -3.58 -8.66 -0.58
CA ILE A 10 -4.96 -9.18 -0.57
C ILE A 10 -5.93 -8.11 -1.03
N LEU A 11 -5.80 -6.91 -0.49
CA LEU A 11 -6.66 -5.78 -0.87
C LEU A 11 -6.51 -5.42 -2.35
N MET A 12 -5.28 -5.45 -2.85
CA MET A 12 -5.03 -5.21 -4.27
C MET A 12 -5.73 -6.27 -5.12
N GLY A 13 -5.65 -7.53 -4.72
CA GLY A 13 -6.30 -8.62 -5.44
C GLY A 13 -7.81 -8.49 -5.42
N GLU A 14 -8.39 -8.14 -4.27
CA GLU A 14 -9.83 -7.95 -4.15
C GLU A 14 -10.36 -6.81 -5.01
N GLN A 15 -9.54 -5.77 -5.20
CA GLN A 15 -9.92 -4.60 -5.98
C GLN A 15 -9.40 -4.65 -7.41
N ASN A 16 -8.76 -5.75 -7.80
CA ASN A 16 -8.18 -5.93 -9.13
C ASN A 16 -7.17 -4.83 -9.48
N LEU A 17 -6.36 -4.45 -8.50
CA LEU A 17 -5.35 -3.41 -8.70
C LEU A 17 -3.98 -4.03 -8.97
N THR A 18 -3.34 -3.59 -10.05
CA THR A 18 -1.93 -3.86 -10.28
C THR A 18 -1.09 -2.87 -9.48
N ILE A 19 0.21 -3.15 -9.34
CA ILE A 19 1.11 -2.21 -8.68
C ILE A 19 1.13 -0.88 -9.42
N LYS A 20 1.08 -0.92 -10.75
CA LYS A 20 1.01 0.30 -11.57
C LYS A 20 -0.22 1.13 -11.24
N GLU A 21 -1.38 0.47 -11.13
CA GLU A 21 -2.63 1.17 -10.80
C GLU A 21 -2.61 1.72 -9.38
N LEU A 22 -2.10 0.96 -8.43
CA LEU A 22 -1.99 1.42 -7.06
C LEU A 22 -1.04 2.61 -6.97
N ALA A 23 0.09 2.57 -7.68
CA ALA A 23 1.02 3.69 -7.75
C ALA A 23 0.34 4.94 -8.29
N CYS A 24 -0.45 4.79 -9.35
CA CYS A 24 -1.18 5.91 -9.95
C CYS A 24 -2.20 6.50 -8.97
N ARG A 25 -3.00 5.65 -8.33
CA ARG A 25 -4.04 6.10 -7.41
C ARG A 25 -3.49 6.74 -6.14
N SER A 26 -2.40 6.17 -5.62
CA SER A 26 -1.83 6.62 -4.35
C SER A 26 -0.82 7.75 -4.52
N ASN A 27 -0.39 8.00 -5.75
CA ASN A 27 0.69 8.94 -6.05
C ASN A 27 1.99 8.55 -5.33
N VAL A 28 2.20 7.24 -5.18
CA VAL A 28 3.40 6.65 -4.61
C VAL A 28 4.12 5.90 -5.73
N SER A 29 5.43 6.01 -5.81
CA SER A 29 6.18 5.35 -6.87
C SER A 29 6.06 3.83 -6.79
N ARG A 30 6.12 3.17 -7.95
CA ARG A 30 6.09 1.70 -8.00
C ARG A 30 7.23 1.09 -7.21
N GLN A 31 8.40 1.71 -7.28
CA GLN A 31 9.57 1.24 -6.55
C GLN A 31 9.32 1.23 -5.03
N THR A 32 8.69 2.28 -4.51
CA THR A 32 8.34 2.37 -3.10
C THR A 32 7.36 1.25 -2.72
N ILE A 33 6.37 0.99 -3.57
CA ILE A 33 5.40 -0.08 -3.32
C ILE A 33 6.09 -1.44 -3.32
N PHE A 34 7.03 -1.67 -4.24
CA PHE A 34 7.82 -2.91 -4.26
C PHE A 34 8.62 -3.08 -2.97
N CYS A 35 9.21 -2.00 -2.47
CA CYS A 35 9.94 -2.04 -1.20
C CYS A 35 9.02 -2.44 -0.04
N ILE A 36 7.83 -1.86 0.01
CA ILE A 36 6.84 -2.20 1.03
C ILE A 36 6.41 -3.66 0.90
N LYS A 37 6.19 -4.11 -0.32
CA LYS A 37 5.82 -5.50 -0.60
C LYS A 37 6.88 -6.48 -0.11
N SER A 38 8.15 -6.08 -0.14
CA SER A 38 9.26 -6.90 0.35
C SER A 38 9.46 -6.82 1.85
N GLY A 39 8.65 -6.04 2.55
CA GLY A 39 8.69 -5.95 4.01
C GLY A 39 9.42 -4.74 4.57
N LYS A 40 9.82 -3.80 3.74
CA LYS A 40 10.49 -2.59 4.20
C LYS A 40 9.49 -1.59 4.78
N SER A 41 9.94 -0.80 5.74
CA SER A 41 9.11 0.25 6.32
C SER A 41 8.97 1.45 5.37
N CYS A 42 8.00 2.30 5.64
CA CYS A 42 7.74 3.49 4.86
C CYS A 42 7.40 4.66 5.79
N SER A 43 7.34 5.86 5.23
CA SER A 43 6.96 7.03 6.00
C SER A 43 5.46 7.01 6.29
N PRO A 44 5.01 7.70 7.36
CA PRO A 44 3.57 7.82 7.62
C PRO A 44 2.80 8.42 6.45
N GLN A 45 3.42 9.36 5.72
CA GLN A 45 2.78 9.98 4.57
C GLN A 45 2.50 8.96 3.47
N VAL A 46 3.47 8.09 3.17
CA VAL A 46 3.29 7.02 2.18
C VAL A 46 2.22 6.04 2.65
N ALA A 47 2.25 5.66 3.92
CA ALA A 47 1.27 4.74 4.48
C ALA A 47 -0.15 5.32 4.36
N CYS A 48 -0.33 6.60 4.66
CA CYS A 48 -1.63 7.26 4.52
C CYS A 48 -2.10 7.30 3.07
N LYS A 49 -1.20 7.59 2.13
CA LYS A 49 -1.55 7.60 0.71
C LYS A 49 -2.03 6.23 0.25
N LEU A 50 -1.35 5.18 0.67
CA LEU A 50 -1.73 3.82 0.30
C LEU A 50 -3.06 3.42 0.93
N SER A 51 -3.30 3.77 2.19
CA SER A 51 -4.56 3.43 2.85
C SER A 51 -5.74 4.11 2.16
N LYS A 52 -5.58 5.35 1.75
CA LYS A 52 -6.63 6.07 1.02
C LYS A 52 -6.87 5.45 -0.35
N ALA A 53 -5.80 5.08 -1.06
CA ALA A 53 -5.92 4.46 -2.36
C ALA A 53 -6.60 3.10 -2.30
N LEU A 54 -6.38 2.36 -1.22
CA LEU A 54 -7.00 1.05 -0.99
C LEU A 54 -8.36 1.16 -0.30
N ASN A 55 -8.76 2.36 0.07
CA ASN A 55 -10.05 2.64 0.70
C ASN A 55 -10.24 1.87 2.02
N ILE A 56 -9.20 1.88 2.85
CA ILE A 56 -9.23 1.27 4.18
C ILE A 56 -8.57 2.18 5.19
N LYS A 57 -8.85 1.95 6.46
CA LYS A 57 -8.22 2.73 7.53
C LYS A 57 -6.75 2.35 7.65
N LEU A 58 -5.90 3.35 7.91
CA LEU A 58 -4.48 3.11 8.06
C LEU A 58 -4.19 2.08 9.15
N GLU A 59 -4.92 2.13 10.25
CA GLU A 59 -4.77 1.19 11.36
C GLU A 59 -4.94 -0.25 10.90
N GLU A 60 -5.89 -0.49 10.01
CA GLU A 60 -6.14 -1.83 9.47
C GLU A 60 -5.02 -2.26 8.54
N LEU A 61 -4.43 -1.31 7.83
CA LEU A 61 -3.33 -1.61 6.92
C LEU A 61 -2.04 -1.98 7.66
N LEU A 62 -1.91 -1.53 8.90
CA LEU A 62 -0.72 -1.78 9.72
C LEU A 62 -0.79 -3.09 10.51
N SER A 63 -1.93 -3.67 10.63
CA SER A 63 -2.14 -4.85 11.48
C SER A 63 -2.13 -6.16 10.72
#